data_893c67bdf4e50e15d1f81798816935da
#
_entry.id   893c67bdf4e50e15d1f81798816935da
#
_cell.length_a   1.000
_cell.length_b   1.000
_cell.length_c   1.000
_cell.angle_alpha   90.00
_cell.angle_beta   90.00
_cell.angle_gamma   90.00
#
_symmetry.space_group_name_H-M   'P 1'
#
loop_
_entity.id
_entity.type
_entity.pdbx_description
1 polymer ?
#
loop_
_entity_poly.entity_id
_entity_poly.type
_entity_poly.pdbx_seq_one_letter_code
_entity_poly.pdbx_strand_id
1 'polypeptide(L)'
;MSLVDVKINSKTNNVIKEIKKLTNSKKYREKEKKFVIEGLRLCEDAVKSGVNICDFLYTDEVLLKNKEIIRKIKKVALNSHVISETLLNYVSETKSPQGFVCICQNLDKEVTLDKISSKDKIIVLENIQDPSNLGTILRTAEALHIDAVILSSDCCDRYSPKVLRGSMGAIFRLPIFVAENLTETIKLLKHKGIKAYAAVPDRDALSVKKADFNVRSLVAIGNEGNGLKLETINSCDEKVTIPMKGRAESLNASVAASIIMWEMV
;
A
#
# COMPACT_ATOMS: atom_id res chain seq x y z
N MET A 1 15.98 -29.30 0.77
CA MET A 1 14.84 -30.19 0.96
C MET A 1 13.71 -29.75 0.04
N SER A 2 13.18 -30.60 -0.85
CA SER A 2 11.97 -30.25 -1.60
C SER A 2 10.81 -30.30 -0.61
N LEU A 3 10.15 -29.16 -0.37
CA LEU A 3 8.89 -29.13 0.37
C LEU A 3 7.90 -30.08 -0.36
N VAL A 4 7.37 -31.06 0.37
CA VAL A 4 6.32 -31.92 -0.15
C VAL A 4 5.03 -31.10 -0.16
N ASP A 5 4.41 -31.01 -1.34
CA ASP A 5 3.14 -30.30 -1.46
C ASP A 5 2.04 -31.06 -0.71
N VAL A 6 1.30 -30.34 0.12
CA VAL A 6 0.13 -30.90 0.80
C VAL A 6 -1.11 -30.56 -0.04
N LYS A 7 -1.85 -31.58 -0.46
CA LYS A 7 -3.10 -31.38 -1.20
C LYS A 7 -4.24 -31.04 -0.24
N ILE A 8 -4.87 -29.86 -0.45
CA ILE A 8 -6.02 -29.41 0.33
C ILE A 8 -7.29 -29.61 -0.50
N ASN A 9 -8.24 -30.37 0.03
CA ASN A 9 -9.49 -30.72 -0.65
C ASN A 9 -10.75 -30.24 0.08
N SER A 10 -10.62 -29.58 1.24
CA SER A 10 -11.77 -29.21 2.05
C SER A 10 -11.80 -27.72 2.40
N LYS A 11 -12.97 -27.09 2.33
CA LYS A 11 -13.24 -25.74 2.83
C LYS A 11 -13.04 -25.60 4.35
N THR A 12 -13.06 -26.73 5.08
CA THR A 12 -12.87 -26.74 6.54
C THR A 12 -11.41 -26.76 6.95
N ASN A 13 -10.47 -26.89 6.00
CA ASN A 13 -9.04 -26.82 6.26
C ASN A 13 -8.67 -25.44 6.87
N ASN A 14 -7.75 -25.45 7.84
CA ASN A 14 -7.38 -24.26 8.60
C ASN A 14 -6.77 -23.15 7.72
N VAL A 15 -5.95 -23.50 6.72
CA VAL A 15 -5.35 -22.54 5.78
C VAL A 15 -6.44 -21.85 4.95
N ILE A 16 -7.42 -22.61 4.46
CA ILE A 16 -8.56 -22.06 3.69
C ILE A 16 -9.40 -21.11 4.56
N LYS A 17 -9.67 -21.49 5.81
CA LYS A 17 -10.37 -20.61 6.77
C LYS A 17 -9.57 -19.35 7.09
N GLU A 18 -8.25 -19.47 7.24
CA GLU A 18 -7.35 -18.35 7.50
C GLU A 18 -7.37 -17.36 6.34
N ILE A 19 -7.24 -17.83 5.09
CA ILE A 19 -7.35 -16.96 3.90
C ILE A 19 -8.67 -16.18 3.93
N LYS A 20 -9.80 -16.84 4.13
CA LYS A 20 -11.12 -16.16 4.19
C LYS A 20 -11.19 -15.10 5.28
N LYS A 21 -10.65 -15.38 6.46
CA LYS A 21 -10.62 -14.41 7.58
C LYS A 21 -9.70 -13.23 7.26
N LEU A 22 -8.49 -13.49 6.73
CA LEU A 22 -7.54 -12.46 6.33
C LEU A 22 -8.09 -11.59 5.18
N THR A 23 -8.79 -12.19 4.23
CA THR A 23 -9.42 -11.45 3.12
C THR A 23 -10.52 -10.51 3.61
N ASN A 24 -11.38 -10.98 4.52
CA ASN A 24 -12.63 -10.26 4.87
C ASN A 24 -12.51 -9.36 6.11
N SER A 25 -11.47 -9.48 6.94
CA SER A 25 -11.42 -8.80 8.24
C SER A 25 -10.11 -8.05 8.48
N LYS A 26 -10.19 -6.71 8.51
CA LYS A 26 -9.09 -5.82 8.95
C LYS A 26 -8.60 -6.22 10.34
N LYS A 27 -9.52 -6.38 11.31
CA LYS A 27 -9.20 -6.77 12.69
C LYS A 27 -8.42 -8.08 12.77
N TYR A 28 -8.75 -9.05 11.89
CA TYR A 28 -8.06 -10.33 11.86
C TYR A 28 -6.64 -10.16 11.28
N ARG A 29 -6.47 -9.37 10.20
CA ARG A 29 -5.13 -9.05 9.65
C ARG A 29 -4.22 -8.36 10.67
N GLU A 30 -4.77 -7.40 11.39
CA GLU A 30 -4.04 -6.67 12.46
C GLU A 30 -3.61 -7.59 13.59
N LYS A 31 -4.51 -8.50 14.03
CA LYS A 31 -4.24 -9.47 15.09
C LYS A 31 -3.16 -10.47 14.69
N GLU A 32 -3.32 -11.10 13.53
CA GLU A 32 -2.41 -12.16 13.06
C GLU A 32 -1.13 -11.62 12.42
N LYS A 33 -1.07 -10.31 12.17
CA LYS A 33 0.04 -9.65 11.46
C LYS A 33 0.34 -10.31 10.12
N LYS A 34 -0.72 -10.66 9.38
CA LYS A 34 -0.68 -11.33 8.09
C LYS A 34 -1.66 -10.70 7.10
N PHE A 35 -1.40 -10.88 5.82
CA PHE A 35 -2.30 -10.50 4.75
C PHE A 35 -2.28 -11.54 3.61
N VAL A 36 -3.25 -11.43 2.70
CA VAL A 36 -3.37 -12.34 1.54
C VAL A 36 -3.12 -11.56 0.26
N ILE A 37 -2.32 -12.15 -0.62
CA ILE A 37 -2.15 -11.67 -1.99
C ILE A 37 -2.63 -12.74 -2.97
N GLU A 38 -3.17 -12.28 -4.10
CA GLU A 38 -3.72 -13.13 -5.16
C GLU A 38 -3.21 -12.68 -6.53
N GLY A 39 -2.89 -13.64 -7.37
CA GLY A 39 -2.47 -13.44 -8.75
C GLY A 39 -0.97 -13.57 -8.96
N LEU A 40 -0.62 -14.04 -10.17
CA LEU A 40 0.75 -14.36 -10.57
C LEU A 40 1.74 -13.21 -10.34
N ARG A 41 1.42 -12.02 -10.86
CA ARG A 41 2.32 -10.85 -10.80
C ARG A 41 2.58 -10.40 -9.37
N LEU A 42 1.53 -10.33 -8.55
CA LEU A 42 1.66 -9.87 -7.17
C LEU A 42 2.46 -10.87 -6.31
N CYS A 43 2.25 -12.17 -6.51
CA CYS A 43 3.05 -13.21 -5.86
C CYS A 43 4.52 -13.17 -6.31
N GLU A 44 4.78 -12.95 -7.60
CA GLU A 44 6.14 -12.80 -8.12
C GLU A 44 6.84 -11.56 -7.56
N ASP A 45 6.14 -10.42 -7.49
CA ASP A 45 6.66 -9.18 -6.91
C ASP A 45 6.96 -9.34 -5.41
N ALA A 46 6.11 -10.04 -4.67
CA ALA A 46 6.37 -10.36 -3.27
C ALA A 46 7.67 -11.14 -3.08
N VAL A 47 7.92 -12.16 -3.92
CA VAL A 47 9.19 -12.92 -3.89
C VAL A 47 10.39 -12.04 -4.21
N LYS A 48 10.30 -11.22 -5.27
CA LYS A 48 11.39 -10.30 -5.67
C LYS A 48 11.71 -9.26 -4.60
N SER A 49 10.69 -8.86 -3.82
CA SER A 49 10.81 -7.88 -2.74
C SER A 49 11.18 -8.50 -1.38
N GLY A 50 11.43 -9.80 -1.31
CA GLY A 50 11.82 -10.48 -0.07
C GLY A 50 10.70 -10.59 0.98
N VAL A 51 9.42 -10.55 0.55
CA VAL A 51 8.29 -10.68 1.46
C VAL A 51 8.25 -12.09 2.06
N ASN A 52 8.08 -12.17 3.38
CA ASN A 52 7.94 -13.44 4.07
C ASN A 52 6.61 -14.12 3.74
N ILE A 53 6.65 -15.21 2.97
CA ILE A 53 5.50 -16.00 2.55
C ILE A 53 5.33 -17.17 3.53
N CYS A 54 4.21 -17.19 4.27
CA CYS A 54 3.87 -18.26 5.20
C CYS A 54 3.32 -19.49 4.45
N ASP A 55 2.32 -19.26 3.61
CA ASP A 55 1.66 -20.32 2.84
C ASP A 55 1.50 -19.87 1.39
N PHE A 56 1.83 -20.76 0.48
CA PHE A 56 1.61 -20.61 -0.96
C PHE A 56 0.64 -21.65 -1.45
N LEU A 57 -0.48 -21.22 -2.05
CA LEU A 57 -1.49 -22.10 -2.63
C LEU A 57 -1.53 -21.90 -4.13
N TYR A 58 -1.64 -23.01 -4.86
CA TYR A 58 -1.74 -22.97 -6.32
C TYR A 58 -2.54 -24.17 -6.83
N THR A 59 -3.03 -24.10 -8.09
CA THR A 59 -3.79 -25.18 -8.72
C THR A 59 -2.91 -26.04 -9.62
N ASP A 60 -3.34 -27.27 -9.90
CA ASP A 60 -2.64 -28.16 -10.82
C ASP A 60 -2.53 -27.55 -12.23
N GLU A 61 -3.54 -26.78 -12.68
CA GLU A 61 -3.51 -26.13 -13.99
C GLU A 61 -2.35 -25.13 -14.13
N VAL A 62 -2.14 -24.27 -13.12
CA VAL A 62 -1.04 -23.28 -13.20
C VAL A 62 0.33 -23.92 -13.03
N LEU A 63 0.43 -25.07 -12.36
CA LEU A 63 1.68 -25.82 -12.25
C LEU A 63 2.22 -26.21 -13.63
N LEU A 64 1.35 -26.60 -14.55
CA LEU A 64 1.74 -26.97 -15.91
C LEU A 64 2.26 -25.78 -16.73
N LYS A 65 1.64 -24.61 -16.55
CA LYS A 65 1.92 -23.40 -17.34
C LYS A 65 3.05 -22.54 -16.76
N ASN A 66 3.29 -22.58 -15.44
CA ASN A 66 4.13 -21.63 -14.71
C ASN A 66 5.16 -22.31 -13.78
N LYS A 67 5.77 -23.40 -14.22
CA LYS A 67 6.69 -24.21 -13.40
C LYS A 67 7.82 -23.40 -12.76
N GLU A 68 8.40 -22.47 -13.47
CA GLU A 68 9.56 -21.69 -13.01
C GLU A 68 9.18 -20.76 -11.85
N ILE A 69 8.08 -20.00 -11.98
CA ILE A 69 7.65 -19.09 -10.91
C ILE A 69 7.15 -19.84 -9.68
N ILE A 70 6.43 -20.95 -9.86
CA ILE A 70 6.01 -21.80 -8.75
C ILE A 70 7.24 -22.30 -7.99
N ARG A 71 8.29 -22.76 -8.70
CA ARG A 71 9.54 -23.16 -8.07
C ARG A 71 10.21 -22.03 -7.30
N LYS A 72 10.19 -20.78 -7.82
CA LYS A 72 10.73 -19.59 -7.12
C LYS A 72 9.95 -19.32 -5.84
N ILE A 73 8.62 -19.31 -5.89
CA ILE A 73 7.78 -19.06 -4.71
C ILE A 73 7.97 -20.17 -3.67
N LYS A 74 7.95 -21.44 -4.07
CA LYS A 74 8.16 -22.59 -3.18
C LYS A 74 9.51 -22.58 -2.45
N LYS A 75 10.54 -21.96 -3.00
CA LYS A 75 11.85 -21.86 -2.33
C LYS A 75 11.84 -20.90 -1.13
N VAL A 76 10.94 -19.94 -1.11
CA VAL A 76 10.87 -18.91 -0.08
C VAL A 76 9.65 -19.05 0.84
N ALA A 77 8.60 -19.76 0.39
CA ALA A 77 7.43 -20.04 1.19
C ALA A 77 7.73 -21.08 2.29
N LEU A 78 7.17 -20.88 3.48
CA LEU A 78 7.30 -21.85 4.58
C LEU A 78 6.53 -23.14 4.27
N ASN A 79 5.33 -23.01 3.69
CA ASN A 79 4.49 -24.14 3.28
C ASN A 79 3.99 -23.94 1.85
N SER A 80 3.73 -25.06 1.15
CA SER A 80 3.10 -25.02 -0.18
C SER A 80 1.98 -26.07 -0.29
N HIS A 81 0.89 -25.67 -0.95
CA HIS A 81 -0.33 -26.45 -1.02
C HIS A 81 -0.88 -26.44 -2.44
N VAL A 82 -1.32 -27.62 -2.88
CA VAL A 82 -2.11 -27.76 -4.11
C VAL A 82 -3.59 -27.72 -3.76
N ILE A 83 -4.36 -26.87 -4.42
CA ILE A 83 -5.80 -26.74 -4.22
C ILE A 83 -6.58 -26.95 -5.52
N SER A 84 -7.85 -27.37 -5.40
CA SER A 84 -8.75 -27.46 -6.56
C SER A 84 -9.21 -26.08 -7.02
N GLU A 85 -9.63 -25.94 -8.29
CA GLU A 85 -10.27 -24.73 -8.84
C GLU A 85 -11.51 -24.31 -8.01
N THR A 86 -12.26 -25.28 -7.50
CA THR A 86 -13.42 -25.03 -6.63
C THR A 86 -13.00 -24.32 -5.32
N LEU A 87 -11.89 -24.72 -4.71
CA LEU A 87 -11.35 -24.06 -3.51
C LEU A 87 -10.73 -22.71 -3.85
N LEU A 88 -10.04 -22.59 -4.97
CA LEU A 88 -9.53 -21.33 -5.47
C LEU A 88 -10.66 -20.30 -5.61
N ASN A 89 -11.72 -20.65 -6.34
CA ASN A 89 -12.90 -19.79 -6.51
C ASN A 89 -13.58 -19.45 -5.17
N TYR A 90 -13.53 -20.35 -4.20
CA TYR A 90 -14.09 -20.09 -2.87
C TYR A 90 -13.28 -19.07 -2.08
N VAL A 91 -11.95 -19.06 -2.17
CA VAL A 91 -11.09 -18.14 -1.40
C VAL A 91 -10.84 -16.83 -2.12
N SER A 92 -10.92 -16.80 -3.44
CA SER A 92 -10.65 -15.64 -4.27
C SER A 92 -11.72 -14.56 -4.16
N GLU A 93 -11.32 -13.30 -4.33
CA GLU A 93 -12.21 -12.16 -4.51
C GLU A 93 -12.29 -11.69 -5.96
N THR A 94 -11.42 -12.19 -6.82
CA THR A 94 -11.43 -11.84 -8.24
C THR A 94 -12.42 -12.73 -9.00
N LYS A 95 -13.04 -12.14 -10.04
CA LYS A 95 -13.98 -12.89 -10.90
C LYS A 95 -13.29 -13.97 -11.73
N SER A 96 -12.02 -13.82 -12.00
CA SER A 96 -11.19 -14.76 -12.78
C SER A 96 -9.87 -15.00 -12.06
N PRO A 97 -9.85 -15.86 -11.04
CA PRO A 97 -8.65 -16.17 -10.27
C PRO A 97 -7.55 -16.76 -11.16
N GLN A 98 -6.30 -16.39 -10.89
CA GLN A 98 -5.15 -16.83 -11.68
C GLN A 98 -4.45 -18.07 -11.11
N GLY A 99 -5.01 -18.71 -10.07
CA GLY A 99 -4.45 -19.93 -9.49
C GLY A 99 -3.26 -19.72 -8.55
N PHE A 100 -2.98 -18.50 -8.12
CA PHE A 100 -1.90 -18.14 -7.20
C PHE A 100 -2.45 -17.38 -6.00
N VAL A 101 -2.26 -17.90 -4.80
CA VAL A 101 -2.63 -17.24 -3.53
C VAL A 101 -1.51 -17.41 -2.53
N CYS A 102 -1.09 -16.33 -1.86
CA CYS A 102 -0.12 -16.41 -0.77
C CYS A 102 -0.67 -15.75 0.49
N ILE A 103 -0.38 -16.36 1.65
CA ILE A 103 -0.46 -15.72 2.96
C ILE A 103 0.93 -15.17 3.28
N CYS A 104 1.01 -13.87 3.52
CA CYS A 104 2.26 -13.16 3.80
C CYS A 104 2.25 -12.53 5.19
N GLN A 105 3.43 -12.36 5.79
CA GLN A 105 3.58 -11.56 7.02
C GLN A 105 3.54 -10.06 6.71
N ASN A 106 3.04 -9.26 7.64
CA ASN A 106 3.05 -7.81 7.54
C ASN A 106 4.48 -7.25 7.38
N LEU A 107 4.57 -6.13 6.65
CA LEU A 107 5.83 -5.45 6.34
C LEU A 107 6.25 -4.42 7.41
N ASP A 108 5.46 -4.27 8.48
CA ASP A 108 5.53 -3.16 9.44
C ASP A 108 6.79 -3.14 10.30
N LYS A 109 7.49 -4.26 10.45
CA LYS A 109 8.61 -4.38 11.40
C LYS A 109 9.86 -3.59 11.02
N GLU A 110 9.95 -3.09 9.80
CA GLU A 110 11.19 -2.54 9.26
C GLU A 110 11.17 -1.02 9.04
N VAL A 111 10.00 -0.37 9.13
CA VAL A 111 9.87 1.06 8.84
C VAL A 111 9.65 1.85 10.14
N THR A 112 10.68 2.59 10.55
CA THR A 112 10.66 3.48 11.73
C THR A 112 10.63 4.93 11.27
N LEU A 113 10.20 5.85 12.17
CA LEU A 113 10.21 7.28 11.88
C LEU A 113 11.62 7.80 11.59
N ASP A 114 12.65 7.25 12.25
CA ASP A 114 14.03 7.63 11.98
C ASP A 114 14.46 7.29 10.56
N LYS A 115 14.06 6.11 10.04
CA LYS A 115 14.29 5.75 8.63
C LYS A 115 13.56 6.69 7.68
N ILE A 116 12.33 7.11 8.01
CA ILE A 116 11.57 8.08 7.22
C ILE A 116 12.21 9.45 7.27
N SER A 117 12.71 9.87 8.43
CA SER A 117 13.33 11.19 8.60
C SER A 117 14.61 11.41 7.79
N SER A 118 15.22 10.35 7.26
CA SER A 118 16.38 10.43 6.35
C SER A 118 15.99 10.58 4.86
N LYS A 119 14.70 10.61 4.55
CA LYS A 119 14.17 10.67 3.17
C LYS A 119 14.01 12.11 2.70
N ASP A 120 14.04 12.31 1.39
CA ASP A 120 14.00 13.64 0.78
C ASP A 120 12.60 14.01 0.29
N LYS A 121 11.86 13.04 -0.29
CA LYS A 121 10.52 13.24 -0.84
C LYS A 121 9.51 12.33 -0.14
N ILE A 122 8.62 12.92 0.64
CA ILE A 122 7.66 12.18 1.46
C ILE A 122 6.23 12.63 1.12
N ILE A 123 5.34 11.67 0.93
CA ILE A 123 3.89 11.92 0.85
C ILE A 123 3.26 11.54 2.18
N VAL A 124 2.45 12.42 2.70
CA VAL A 124 1.66 12.22 3.92
C VAL A 124 0.19 12.14 3.54
N LEU A 125 -0.49 11.08 3.93
CA LEU A 125 -1.89 10.83 3.62
C LEU A 125 -2.71 10.82 4.91
N GLU A 126 -3.66 11.76 5.00
CA GLU A 126 -4.55 11.87 6.14
C GLU A 126 -5.94 11.36 5.80
N ASN A 127 -6.38 10.32 6.51
CA ASN A 127 -7.75 9.78 6.45
C ASN A 127 -8.22 9.42 5.03
N ILE A 128 -7.36 8.89 4.18
CA ILE A 128 -7.76 8.36 2.87
C ILE A 128 -8.63 7.12 3.07
N GLN A 129 -9.89 7.17 2.62
CA GLN A 129 -10.89 6.14 2.89
C GLN A 129 -11.13 5.18 1.73
N ASP A 130 -10.99 5.62 0.48
CA ASP A 130 -11.16 4.72 -0.67
C ASP A 130 -9.89 3.88 -0.92
N PRO A 131 -9.98 2.55 -0.80
CA PRO A 131 -8.87 1.65 -1.11
C PRO A 131 -8.34 1.79 -2.56
N SER A 132 -9.18 2.25 -3.51
CA SER A 132 -8.72 2.49 -4.89
C SER A 132 -7.79 3.69 -4.95
N ASN A 133 -8.12 4.78 -4.22
CA ASN A 133 -7.27 5.96 -4.15
C ASN A 133 -5.93 5.61 -3.49
N LEU A 134 -5.96 4.94 -2.32
CA LEU A 134 -4.74 4.54 -1.64
C LEU A 134 -3.85 3.66 -2.53
N GLY A 135 -4.42 2.63 -3.16
CA GLY A 135 -3.67 1.76 -4.08
C GLY A 135 -3.04 2.52 -5.24
N THR A 136 -3.79 3.45 -5.86
CA THR A 136 -3.30 4.29 -6.96
C THR A 136 -2.19 5.24 -6.49
N ILE A 137 -2.33 5.88 -5.32
CA ILE A 137 -1.31 6.77 -4.76
C ILE A 137 -0.02 6.00 -4.50
N LEU A 138 -0.09 4.84 -3.85
CA LEU A 138 1.10 4.02 -3.58
C LEU A 138 1.81 3.60 -4.88
N ARG A 139 1.05 3.19 -5.90
CA ARG A 139 1.61 2.85 -7.21
C ARG A 139 2.29 4.04 -7.87
N THR A 140 1.68 5.22 -7.84
CA THR A 140 2.24 6.44 -8.42
C THR A 140 3.48 6.90 -7.66
N ALA A 141 3.44 6.84 -6.32
CA ALA A 141 4.57 7.19 -5.47
C ALA A 141 5.81 6.34 -5.79
N GLU A 142 5.64 5.04 -5.93
CA GLU A 142 6.74 4.14 -6.31
C GLU A 142 7.25 4.42 -7.73
N ALA A 143 6.34 4.60 -8.69
CA ALA A 143 6.67 4.87 -10.08
C ALA A 143 7.41 6.20 -10.29
N LEU A 144 7.11 7.20 -9.48
CA LEU A 144 7.77 8.53 -9.48
C LEU A 144 8.95 8.60 -8.50
N HIS A 145 9.33 7.47 -7.90
CA HIS A 145 10.48 7.41 -6.98
C HIS A 145 10.34 8.32 -5.75
N ILE A 146 9.11 8.45 -5.23
CA ILE A 146 8.89 9.05 -3.90
C ILE A 146 9.53 8.14 -2.86
N ASP A 147 10.29 8.72 -1.94
CA ASP A 147 11.13 7.96 -1.02
C ASP A 147 10.36 7.27 0.10
N ALA A 148 9.22 7.84 0.53
CA ALA A 148 8.39 7.26 1.58
C ALA A 148 6.95 7.79 1.57
N VAL A 149 6.04 7.00 2.15
CA VAL A 149 4.65 7.40 2.42
C VAL A 149 4.37 7.29 3.91
N ILE A 150 3.70 8.30 4.46
CA ILE A 150 3.18 8.29 5.83
C ILE A 150 1.65 8.24 5.74
N LEU A 151 1.05 7.31 6.44
CA LEU A 151 -0.41 7.19 6.58
C LEU A 151 -0.82 7.61 7.99
N SER A 152 -1.89 8.35 8.13
CA SER A 152 -2.55 8.47 9.42
C SER A 152 -3.21 7.14 9.80
N SER A 153 -3.40 6.89 11.09
CA SER A 153 -3.96 5.63 11.61
C SER A 153 -5.43 5.39 11.19
N ASP A 154 -6.14 6.44 10.80
CA ASP A 154 -7.52 6.43 10.30
C ASP A 154 -7.64 6.25 8.78
N CYS A 155 -6.55 6.06 8.05
CA CYS A 155 -6.60 5.63 6.64
C CYS A 155 -7.19 4.22 6.50
N CYS A 156 -7.73 3.93 5.30
CA CYS A 156 -8.17 2.59 4.97
C CYS A 156 -7.02 1.58 5.08
N ASP A 157 -7.38 0.31 5.27
CA ASP A 157 -6.39 -0.74 5.48
C ASP A 157 -5.52 -0.99 4.24
N ARG A 158 -4.22 -0.67 4.35
CA ARG A 158 -3.23 -0.88 3.28
C ARG A 158 -3.05 -2.33 2.86
N TYR A 159 -3.40 -3.29 3.73
CA TYR A 159 -3.36 -4.73 3.44
C TYR A 159 -4.71 -5.28 2.96
N SER A 160 -5.70 -4.43 2.71
CA SER A 160 -6.94 -4.87 2.08
C SER A 160 -6.68 -5.36 0.66
N PRO A 161 -7.39 -6.41 0.19
CA PRO A 161 -7.16 -6.96 -1.15
C PRO A 161 -7.28 -5.92 -2.28
N LYS A 162 -8.13 -4.91 -2.10
CA LYS A 162 -8.32 -3.84 -3.09
C LYS A 162 -7.11 -2.91 -3.17
N VAL A 163 -6.49 -2.53 -2.03
CA VAL A 163 -5.25 -1.74 -2.00
C VAL A 163 -4.08 -2.55 -2.57
N LEU A 164 -3.93 -3.80 -2.14
CA LEU A 164 -2.86 -4.68 -2.61
C LEU A 164 -2.87 -4.83 -4.14
N ARG A 165 -4.05 -5.09 -4.72
CA ARG A 165 -4.20 -5.14 -6.18
C ARG A 165 -3.93 -3.78 -6.84
N GLY A 166 -4.50 -2.69 -6.29
CA GLY A 166 -4.36 -1.33 -6.84
C GLY A 166 -2.92 -0.83 -6.83
N SER A 167 -2.13 -1.21 -5.83
CA SER A 167 -0.73 -0.81 -5.71
C SER A 167 0.21 -1.52 -6.69
N MET A 168 -0.23 -2.60 -7.35
CA MET A 168 0.58 -3.35 -8.32
C MET A 168 1.99 -3.71 -7.80
N GLY A 169 2.07 -4.16 -6.53
CA GLY A 169 3.32 -4.52 -5.86
C GLY A 169 4.15 -3.36 -5.30
N ALA A 170 3.77 -2.10 -5.54
CA ALA A 170 4.46 -0.94 -4.97
C ALA A 170 4.54 -0.99 -3.43
N ILE A 171 3.52 -1.54 -2.78
CA ILE A 171 3.47 -1.71 -1.32
C ILE A 171 4.63 -2.51 -0.75
N PHE A 172 5.26 -3.39 -1.54
CA PHE A 172 6.40 -4.22 -1.10
C PHE A 172 7.74 -3.50 -1.20
N ARG A 173 7.81 -2.41 -1.96
CA ARG A 173 9.06 -1.69 -2.27
C ARG A 173 9.12 -0.32 -1.61
N LEU A 174 7.95 0.29 -1.39
CA LEU A 174 7.84 1.63 -0.84
C LEU A 174 7.84 1.60 0.69
N PRO A 175 8.72 2.34 1.38
CA PRO A 175 8.66 2.51 2.82
C PRO A 175 7.35 3.20 3.23
N ILE A 176 6.51 2.52 4.02
CA ILE A 176 5.22 3.04 4.47
C ILE A 176 5.20 3.04 6.01
N PHE A 177 5.10 4.22 6.60
CA PHE A 177 4.97 4.42 8.03
C PHE A 177 3.52 4.77 8.39
N VAL A 178 2.98 4.17 9.45
CA VAL A 178 1.67 4.55 10.01
C VAL A 178 1.88 5.38 11.26
N ALA A 179 1.46 6.64 11.20
CA ALA A 179 1.56 7.58 12.30
C ALA A 179 0.34 7.43 13.23
N GLU A 180 0.57 7.20 14.52
CA GLU A 180 -0.48 7.24 15.54
C GLU A 180 -0.96 8.68 15.76
N ASN A 181 -0.02 9.63 15.79
CA ASN A 181 -0.29 11.08 15.82
C ASN A 181 0.40 11.75 14.63
N LEU A 182 -0.40 12.10 13.61
CA LEU A 182 0.12 12.65 12.36
C LEU A 182 0.73 14.04 12.55
N THR A 183 0.08 14.89 13.32
CA THR A 183 0.55 16.26 13.60
C THR A 183 1.91 16.27 14.30
N GLU A 184 2.08 15.40 15.30
CA GLU A 184 3.35 15.24 16.01
C GLU A 184 4.44 14.71 15.07
N THR A 185 4.10 13.73 14.24
CA THR A 185 5.01 13.16 13.24
C THR A 185 5.51 14.24 12.27
N ILE A 186 4.62 15.10 11.76
CA ILE A 186 4.99 16.23 10.87
C ILE A 186 5.94 17.19 11.60
N LYS A 187 5.63 17.58 12.83
CA LYS A 187 6.50 18.46 13.62
C LYS A 187 7.91 17.88 13.83
N LEU A 188 7.99 16.59 14.15
CA LEU A 188 9.28 15.90 14.31
C LEU A 188 10.10 15.90 13.02
N LEU A 189 9.45 15.68 11.87
CA LEU A 189 10.10 15.73 10.56
C LEU A 189 10.58 17.14 10.20
N LYS A 190 9.80 18.18 10.54
CA LYS A 190 10.21 19.59 10.39
C LYS A 190 11.45 19.90 11.23
N HIS A 191 11.53 19.46 12.48
CA HIS A 191 12.73 19.59 13.32
C HIS A 191 13.96 18.88 12.72
N LYS A 192 13.76 17.87 11.85
CA LYS A 192 14.82 17.20 11.09
C LYS A 192 15.17 17.92 9.77
N GLY A 193 14.62 19.12 9.53
CA GLY A 193 14.91 19.95 8.35
C GLY A 193 14.11 19.57 7.09
N ILE A 194 12.96 18.90 7.25
CA ILE A 194 12.05 18.60 6.12
C ILE A 194 10.99 19.70 6.04
N LYS A 195 10.91 20.39 4.91
CA LYS A 195 9.90 21.42 4.66
C LYS A 195 8.53 20.76 4.45
N ALA A 196 7.51 21.21 5.19
CA ALA A 196 6.18 20.59 5.20
C ALA A 196 5.17 21.48 4.46
N TYR A 197 4.49 20.88 3.48
CA TYR A 197 3.42 21.53 2.73
C TYR A 197 2.07 20.85 2.98
N ALA A 198 1.00 21.64 3.10
CA ALA A 198 -0.38 21.15 3.17
C ALA A 198 -1.08 21.38 1.83
N ALA A 199 -1.49 20.33 1.14
CA ALA A 199 -2.25 20.43 -0.09
C ALA A 199 -3.72 20.77 0.21
N VAL A 200 -4.15 21.94 -0.23
CA VAL A 200 -5.50 22.47 0.01
C VAL A 200 -6.12 23.03 -1.27
N PRO A 201 -7.45 22.98 -1.46
CA PRO A 201 -8.15 23.60 -2.59
C PRO A 201 -8.40 25.09 -2.34
N ASP A 202 -7.37 25.82 -1.90
CA ASP A 202 -7.43 27.23 -1.55
C ASP A 202 -6.75 28.05 -2.65
N ARG A 203 -7.49 29.04 -3.22
CA ARG A 203 -6.98 29.87 -4.33
C ARG A 203 -5.85 30.82 -3.90
N ASP A 204 -5.79 31.16 -2.61
CA ASP A 204 -4.77 32.04 -2.04
C ASP A 204 -3.51 31.28 -1.62
N ALA A 205 -3.54 29.93 -1.65
CA ALA A 205 -2.38 29.10 -1.38
C ALA A 205 -1.34 29.16 -2.52
N LEU A 206 -0.09 28.86 -2.18
CA LEU A 206 1.00 28.80 -3.16
C LEU A 206 0.69 27.76 -4.24
N SER A 207 0.80 28.16 -5.51
CA SER A 207 0.69 27.14 -6.59
C SER A 207 1.76 26.07 -6.44
N VAL A 208 1.38 24.79 -6.55
CA VAL A 208 2.30 23.65 -6.47
C VAL A 208 3.51 23.79 -7.42
N LYS A 209 3.33 24.44 -8.58
CA LYS A 209 4.41 24.75 -9.54
C LYS A 209 5.45 25.76 -9.04
N LYS A 210 5.13 26.52 -7.99
CA LYS A 210 6.01 27.55 -7.41
C LYS A 210 6.59 27.10 -6.06
N ALA A 211 6.15 25.95 -5.55
CA ALA A 211 6.71 25.37 -4.33
C ALA A 211 8.16 24.94 -4.58
N ASP A 212 9.02 25.17 -3.60
CA ASP A 212 10.42 24.73 -3.68
C ASP A 212 10.54 23.27 -3.25
N PHE A 213 10.46 22.40 -4.23
CA PHE A 213 10.68 20.98 -4.04
C PHE A 213 12.13 20.53 -4.29
N ASN A 214 13.08 21.44 -4.50
CA ASN A 214 14.51 21.07 -4.57
C ASN A 214 15.07 20.72 -3.19
N VAL A 215 14.43 21.18 -2.13
CA VAL A 215 14.77 20.84 -0.75
C VAL A 215 14.06 19.55 -0.31
N ARG A 216 14.53 18.98 0.81
CA ARG A 216 13.84 17.87 1.48
C ARG A 216 12.43 18.31 1.87
N SER A 217 11.43 17.62 1.41
CA SER A 217 10.05 18.07 1.55
C SER A 217 9.06 16.92 1.80
N LEU A 218 8.01 17.24 2.53
CA LEU A 218 6.80 16.44 2.62
C LEU A 218 5.59 17.23 2.14
N VAL A 219 4.63 16.52 1.51
CA VAL A 219 3.33 17.10 1.18
C VAL A 219 2.22 16.27 1.80
N ALA A 220 1.40 16.91 2.63
CA ALA A 220 0.21 16.31 3.23
C ALA A 220 -0.99 16.46 2.29
N ILE A 221 -1.71 15.35 2.10
CA ILE A 221 -2.91 15.25 1.27
C ILE A 221 -4.02 14.62 2.11
N GLY A 222 -5.18 15.25 2.12
CA GLY A 222 -6.28 14.88 3.00
C GLY A 222 -7.33 13.97 2.35
N ASN A 223 -8.34 13.70 3.15
CA ASN A 223 -9.54 12.93 2.83
C ASN A 223 -10.26 13.46 1.57
N GLU A 224 -10.91 12.54 0.86
CA GLU A 224 -11.62 12.84 -0.40
C GLU A 224 -12.77 13.84 -0.26
N GLY A 225 -13.46 13.83 0.88
CA GLY A 225 -14.61 14.70 1.15
C GLY A 225 -14.27 15.94 1.99
N ASN A 226 -13.43 15.76 3.02
CA ASN A 226 -13.20 16.79 4.04
C ASN A 226 -11.81 17.45 3.92
N GLY A 227 -10.93 16.96 3.05
CA GLY A 227 -9.56 17.45 2.94
C GLY A 227 -8.72 17.13 4.17
N LEU A 228 -7.73 17.98 4.44
CA LEU A 228 -6.87 17.92 5.63
C LEU A 228 -7.58 18.53 6.85
N LYS A 229 -7.34 17.95 8.03
CA LYS A 229 -7.74 18.58 9.30
C LYS A 229 -6.98 19.88 9.52
N LEU A 230 -7.63 20.86 10.18
CA LEU A 230 -7.02 22.16 10.44
C LEU A 230 -5.72 22.05 11.24
N GLU A 231 -5.65 21.14 12.21
CA GLU A 231 -4.46 20.87 13.00
C GLU A 231 -3.29 20.34 12.14
N THR A 232 -3.56 19.53 11.14
CA THR A 232 -2.56 19.05 10.17
C THR A 232 -2.08 20.20 9.28
N ILE A 233 -2.99 21.02 8.77
CA ILE A 233 -2.66 22.23 7.99
C ILE A 233 -1.74 23.16 8.81
N ASN A 234 -2.11 23.42 10.07
CA ASN A 234 -1.35 24.31 10.96
C ASN A 234 0.01 23.73 11.40
N SER A 235 0.22 22.42 11.27
CA SER A 235 1.53 21.80 11.54
C SER A 235 2.50 21.93 10.37
N CYS A 236 2.02 22.23 9.17
CA CYS A 236 2.84 22.46 7.98
C CYS A 236 3.41 23.88 7.94
N ASP A 237 4.45 24.09 7.12
CA ASP A 237 5.07 25.41 6.94
C ASP A 237 4.29 26.28 5.98
N GLU A 238 3.69 25.67 4.96
CA GLU A 238 3.05 26.39 3.87
C GLU A 238 1.90 25.60 3.25
N LYS A 239 0.88 26.28 2.76
CA LYS A 239 -0.20 25.70 1.98
C LYS A 239 0.15 25.69 0.50
N VAL A 240 -0.12 24.58 -0.19
CA VAL A 240 0.02 24.47 -1.65
C VAL A 240 -1.29 24.10 -2.30
N THR A 241 -1.50 24.58 -3.52
CA THR A 241 -2.70 24.28 -4.30
C THR A 241 -2.38 23.90 -5.74
N ILE A 242 -3.19 23.04 -6.32
CA ILE A 242 -3.20 22.77 -7.75
C ILE A 242 -4.13 23.81 -8.40
N PRO A 243 -3.61 24.76 -9.20
CA PRO A 243 -4.45 25.80 -9.80
C PRO A 243 -5.48 25.19 -10.77
N MET A 244 -6.76 25.36 -10.46
CA MET A 244 -7.85 24.89 -11.31
C MET A 244 -8.45 26.04 -12.12
N LYS A 245 -8.52 25.86 -13.45
CA LYS A 245 -9.07 26.86 -14.39
C LYS A 245 -10.55 26.63 -14.70
N GLY A 246 -11.09 25.49 -14.32
CA GLY A 246 -12.48 25.10 -14.57
C GLY A 246 -13.42 25.43 -13.41
N ARG A 247 -14.63 24.84 -13.43
CA ARG A 247 -15.66 24.98 -12.39
C ARG A 247 -15.55 23.96 -11.26
N ALA A 248 -14.69 22.97 -11.40
CA ALA A 248 -14.48 21.96 -10.35
C ALA A 248 -13.81 22.61 -9.12
N GLU A 249 -14.32 22.28 -7.93
CA GLU A 249 -13.80 22.81 -6.66
C GLU A 249 -12.60 21.99 -6.16
N SER A 250 -12.52 20.74 -6.53
CA SER A 250 -11.44 19.80 -6.11
C SER A 250 -11.20 18.73 -7.17
N LEU A 251 -10.08 18.02 -7.02
CA LEU A 251 -9.75 16.81 -7.79
C LEU A 251 -9.93 15.58 -6.91
N ASN A 252 -10.10 14.42 -7.54
CA ASN A 252 -9.98 13.14 -6.83
C ASN A 252 -8.62 13.06 -6.11
N ALA A 253 -8.59 12.50 -4.90
CA ALA A 253 -7.39 12.49 -4.05
C ALA A 253 -6.18 11.81 -4.71
N SER A 254 -6.38 10.71 -5.44
CA SER A 254 -5.28 10.05 -6.16
C SER A 254 -4.77 10.84 -7.35
N VAL A 255 -5.64 11.60 -8.02
CA VAL A 255 -5.26 12.52 -9.11
C VAL A 255 -4.46 13.70 -8.55
N ALA A 256 -4.95 14.34 -7.48
CA ALA A 256 -4.25 15.42 -6.81
C ALA A 256 -2.87 14.98 -6.32
N ALA A 257 -2.80 13.80 -5.66
CA ALA A 257 -1.55 13.21 -5.21
C ALA A 257 -0.58 12.98 -6.38
N SER A 258 -1.06 12.47 -7.51
CA SER A 258 -0.22 12.20 -8.69
C SER A 258 0.38 13.48 -9.28
N ILE A 259 -0.42 14.55 -9.38
CA ILE A 259 0.06 15.85 -9.87
C ILE A 259 1.11 16.43 -8.91
N ILE A 260 0.85 16.39 -7.60
CA ILE A 260 1.78 16.89 -6.59
C ILE A 260 3.10 16.11 -6.63
N MET A 261 3.03 14.77 -6.65
CA MET A 261 4.23 13.94 -6.71
C MET A 261 5.04 14.18 -7.98
N TRP A 262 4.38 14.45 -9.10
CA TRP A 262 5.05 14.83 -10.36
C TRP A 262 5.84 16.14 -10.24
N GLU A 263 5.31 17.13 -9.54
CA GLU A 263 6.00 18.40 -9.32
C GLU A 263 7.13 18.28 -8.25
N MET A 264 7.11 17.24 -7.43
CA MET A 264 8.11 16.99 -6.38
C MET A 264 9.41 16.36 -6.89
N VAL A 265 9.42 15.76 -8.11
CA VAL A 265 10.54 14.93 -8.63
C VAL A 265 11.20 15.53 -9.85
#